data_b71e1a72be039d034187b3710a0042fc
#
_entry.id   b71e1a72be039d034187b3710a0042fc
#
_cell.length_a   1.000
_cell.length_b   1.000
_cell.length_c   1.000
_cell.angle_alpha   90.00
_cell.angle_beta   90.00
_cell.angle_gamma   90.00
#
_symmetry.space_group_name_H-M   'P 1'
#
loop_
_entity.id
_entity.type
_entity.pdbx_description
1 polymer ?
#
loop_
_entity_poly.entity_id
_entity_poly.type
_entity_poly.pdbx_seq_one_letter_code
_entity_poly.pdbx_strand_id
1 'polypeptide(L)'
;MSSISAVRHGNGQDWWIITNEQATDNYIFVRLDADGFYESHRHAIGGFDREDGATGQNNFSPDGNWFARFGRYNVLILYSFNRCEGSLHQPLYDEVPMAADSSISTGGVAFSPNSRLLYLVTNLWIDQYDLWAEDIIGSKQRVATWDGTLIPPANVGTFFYLPQLGPDGKIYIGAINTIPYLHVIEQPNERGYACHVNQLGFPLPSRNGLLIPYFPNYRLGALGPGGCDSLPTSTRQAPLLVEETMILFPNPANERVQVHFGGIMQANDVLVIRDLRGRELWRQAAHQQTLHLEKIPPGTYLVEWWRKMESCTSIGQSYLEFTK
;
A
#
# COMPACT_ATOMS: atom_id res chain seq x y z
N MET A 1 3.28 -10.20 -4.15
CA MET A 1 3.63 -9.05 -3.29
C MET A 1 2.44 -8.12 -3.36
N SER A 2 1.83 -7.81 -2.21
CA SER A 2 0.85 -6.75 -2.14
C SER A 2 1.51 -5.42 -2.54
N SER A 3 0.83 -4.62 -3.36
CA SER A 3 1.36 -3.30 -3.71
C SER A 3 1.31 -2.39 -2.49
N ILE A 4 2.37 -1.63 -2.28
CA ILE A 4 2.49 -0.65 -1.20
C ILE A 4 2.44 0.76 -1.79
N SER A 5 1.76 1.68 -1.13
CA SER A 5 1.72 3.08 -1.51
C SER A 5 1.82 3.97 -0.29
N ALA A 6 2.18 5.24 -0.48
CA ALA A 6 2.28 6.19 0.61
C ALA A 6 1.74 7.56 0.21
N VAL A 7 1.18 8.26 1.19
CA VAL A 7 0.68 9.63 1.04
C VAL A 7 0.96 10.43 2.31
N ARG A 8 1.19 11.72 2.15
CA ARG A 8 1.43 12.59 3.31
C ARG A 8 0.16 12.78 4.13
N HIS A 9 0.27 12.59 5.44
CA HIS A 9 -0.79 12.87 6.42
C HIS A 9 -1.27 14.34 6.31
N GLY A 10 -2.51 14.60 6.72
CA GLY A 10 -3.10 15.94 6.64
C GLY A 10 -2.38 17.02 7.46
N ASN A 11 -1.54 16.64 8.45
CA ASN A 11 -0.68 17.58 9.19
C ASN A 11 0.54 18.07 8.38
N GLY A 12 0.80 17.48 7.20
CA GLY A 12 1.90 17.86 6.31
C GLY A 12 3.30 17.42 6.75
N GLN A 13 3.42 16.64 7.82
CA GLN A 13 4.68 16.13 8.37
C GLN A 13 4.77 14.61 8.27
N ASP A 14 3.77 13.91 8.79
CA ASP A 14 3.71 12.46 8.86
C ASP A 14 3.27 11.84 7.51
N TRP A 15 3.32 10.52 7.46
CA TRP A 15 2.95 9.75 6.29
C TRP A 15 1.99 8.63 6.65
N TRP A 16 1.04 8.38 5.77
CA TRP A 16 0.30 7.13 5.71
C TRP A 16 0.96 6.20 4.71
N ILE A 17 1.25 4.98 5.14
CA ILE A 17 1.65 3.87 4.28
C ILE A 17 0.47 2.91 4.22
N ILE A 18 0.05 2.56 3.02
CA ILE A 18 -1.07 1.66 2.79
C ILE A 18 -0.63 0.42 2.02
N THR A 19 -1.13 -0.71 2.43
CA THR A 19 -1.08 -1.98 1.69
C THR A 19 -2.39 -2.73 1.87
N ASN A 20 -2.72 -3.61 0.93
CA ASN A 20 -3.86 -4.51 1.08
C ASN A 20 -3.43 -5.87 1.62
N GLU A 21 -4.24 -6.45 2.47
CA GLU A 21 -4.09 -7.84 2.90
C GLU A 21 -4.58 -8.77 1.79
N GLN A 22 -3.77 -9.78 1.46
CA GLN A 22 -4.07 -10.69 0.35
C GLN A 22 -5.31 -11.54 0.66
N ALA A 23 -6.18 -11.73 -0.33
CA ALA A 23 -7.41 -12.53 -0.24
C ALA A 23 -8.43 -12.03 0.82
N THR A 24 -8.37 -10.74 1.13
CA THR A 24 -9.34 -10.08 2.02
C THR A 24 -9.74 -8.72 1.47
N ASP A 25 -10.75 -8.10 2.06
CA ASP A 25 -11.17 -6.72 1.82
C ASP A 25 -10.45 -5.72 2.76
N ASN A 26 -9.45 -6.19 3.51
CA ASN A 26 -8.73 -5.39 4.48
C ASN A 26 -7.60 -4.59 3.82
N TYR A 27 -7.53 -3.33 4.19
CA TYR A 27 -6.36 -2.49 3.99
C TYR A 27 -5.66 -2.24 5.32
N ILE A 28 -4.34 -2.33 5.31
CA ILE A 28 -3.48 -2.06 6.45
C ILE A 28 -2.90 -0.66 6.26
N PHE A 29 -3.13 0.20 7.24
CA PHE A 29 -2.60 1.55 7.30
C PHE A 29 -1.53 1.62 8.37
N VAL A 30 -0.41 2.21 8.05
CA VAL A 30 0.68 2.47 9.00
C VAL A 30 1.01 3.95 8.94
N ARG A 31 0.91 4.64 10.08
CA ARG A 31 1.35 6.02 10.20
C ARG A 31 2.84 6.05 10.58
N LEU A 32 3.59 6.83 9.83
CA LEU A 32 5.01 7.09 10.05
C LEU A 32 5.17 8.57 10.39
N ASP A 33 5.74 8.86 11.54
CA ASP A 33 6.12 10.20 11.97
C ASP A 33 7.65 10.36 12.09
N ALA A 34 8.13 11.44 12.70
CA ALA A 34 9.55 11.71 12.89
C ALA A 34 10.25 10.73 13.83
N ASP A 35 9.51 10.10 14.74
CA ASP A 35 10.02 9.14 15.73
C ASP A 35 9.94 7.70 15.22
N GLY A 36 9.31 7.46 14.08
CA GLY A 36 9.19 6.16 13.43
C GLY A 36 7.74 5.74 13.19
N PHE A 37 7.47 4.43 13.25
CA PHE A 37 6.12 3.90 13.11
C PHE A 37 5.30 4.17 14.37
N TYR A 38 4.21 4.92 14.21
CA TYR A 38 3.41 5.41 15.34
C TYR A 38 2.13 4.60 15.54
N GLU A 39 1.41 4.31 14.46
CA GLU A 39 0.09 3.71 14.52
C GLU A 39 -0.13 2.79 13.34
N SER A 40 -0.82 1.67 13.58
CA SER A 40 -1.32 0.83 12.49
C SER A 40 -2.76 0.43 12.77
N HIS A 41 -3.59 0.43 11.75
CA HIS A 41 -4.95 -0.09 11.83
C HIS A 41 -5.34 -0.82 10.55
N ARG A 42 -6.32 -1.70 10.67
CA ARG A 42 -6.95 -2.38 9.55
C ARG A 42 -8.31 -1.77 9.28
N HIS A 43 -8.62 -1.61 8.03
CA HIS A 43 -9.90 -1.11 7.58
C HIS A 43 -10.49 -2.07 6.56
N ALA A 44 -11.54 -2.79 6.97
CA ALA A 44 -12.37 -3.59 6.07
C ALA A 44 -13.37 -2.68 5.38
N ILE A 45 -13.26 -2.54 4.05
CA ILE A 45 -14.09 -1.58 3.31
C ILE A 45 -15.31 -2.27 2.68
N GLY A 46 -15.31 -3.61 2.71
CA GLY A 46 -16.27 -4.42 1.98
C GLY A 46 -16.02 -4.37 0.48
N GLY A 47 -16.50 -5.35 -0.25
CA GLY A 47 -16.53 -5.32 -1.69
C GLY A 47 -15.78 -6.47 -2.33
N PHE A 48 -14.61 -6.39 -2.84
CA PHE A 48 -14.05 -7.38 -3.76
C PHE A 48 -13.20 -8.44 -3.04
N ASP A 49 -13.80 -9.62 -2.84
CA ASP A 49 -13.22 -10.83 -2.22
C ASP A 49 -12.50 -11.72 -3.24
N ARG A 50 -11.84 -11.16 -4.24
CA ARG A 50 -11.05 -12.01 -5.14
C ARG A 50 -9.60 -12.00 -4.70
N GLU A 51 -9.00 -13.21 -4.66
CA GLU A 51 -7.56 -13.40 -4.49
C GLU A 51 -6.79 -12.55 -5.51
N ASP A 52 -6.50 -11.31 -5.13
CA ASP A 52 -5.75 -10.41 -5.96
C ASP A 52 -4.27 -10.82 -5.84
N GLY A 53 -3.87 -11.67 -6.77
CA GLY A 53 -2.46 -12.03 -6.89
C GLY A 53 -1.64 -10.75 -7.03
N ALA A 54 -0.48 -10.73 -6.45
CA ALA A 54 0.56 -9.71 -6.32
C ALA A 54 0.88 -8.81 -7.56
N THR A 55 0.02 -8.74 -8.56
CA THR A 55 0.21 -7.96 -9.78
C THR A 55 -0.79 -6.82 -9.84
N GLY A 56 -0.30 -5.62 -10.08
CA GLY A 56 -1.10 -4.41 -10.17
C GLY A 56 -0.39 -3.21 -9.54
N GLN A 57 -1.09 -2.09 -9.51
CA GLN A 57 -0.57 -0.85 -8.98
C GLN A 57 -1.62 -0.17 -8.10
N ASN A 58 -1.17 0.34 -6.97
CA ASN A 58 -1.92 1.24 -6.11
C ASN A 58 -1.31 2.64 -6.22
N ASN A 59 -2.12 3.67 -6.29
CA ASN A 59 -1.62 5.04 -6.37
C ASN A 59 -2.55 6.02 -5.66
N PHE A 60 -1.96 7.07 -5.06
CA PHE A 60 -2.69 8.21 -4.55
C PHE A 60 -2.70 9.34 -5.59
N SER A 61 -3.79 10.14 -5.61
CA SER A 61 -3.80 11.38 -6.35
C SER A 61 -2.78 12.38 -5.79
N PRO A 62 -2.24 13.30 -6.60
CA PRO A 62 -1.29 14.31 -6.14
C PRO A 62 -1.76 15.17 -4.97
N ASP A 63 -3.07 15.42 -4.83
CA ASP A 63 -3.69 16.13 -3.70
C ASP A 63 -3.94 15.23 -2.48
N GLY A 64 -3.80 13.90 -2.66
CA GLY A 64 -3.98 12.90 -1.63
C GLY A 64 -5.43 12.59 -1.25
N ASN A 65 -6.42 13.06 -2.02
CA ASN A 65 -7.84 12.88 -1.72
C ASN A 65 -8.43 11.59 -2.32
N TRP A 66 -7.73 10.98 -3.26
CA TRP A 66 -8.13 9.77 -3.94
C TRP A 66 -7.07 8.68 -3.85
N PHE A 67 -7.52 7.44 -3.74
CA PHE A 67 -6.69 6.25 -3.83
C PHE A 67 -7.28 5.32 -4.89
N ALA A 68 -6.48 4.95 -5.87
CA ALA A 68 -6.88 4.04 -6.93
C ALA A 68 -6.06 2.75 -6.88
N ARG A 69 -6.71 1.64 -7.17
CA ARG A 69 -6.11 0.32 -7.30
C ARG A 69 -6.57 -0.34 -8.60
N PHE A 70 -5.62 -0.91 -9.33
CA PHE A 70 -5.92 -1.79 -10.46
C PHE A 70 -5.07 -3.05 -10.36
N GLY A 71 -5.69 -4.21 -10.39
CA GLY A 71 -5.05 -5.49 -10.17
C GLY A 71 -5.33 -6.51 -11.26
N ARG A 72 -4.86 -7.73 -11.04
CA ARG A 72 -4.88 -8.86 -11.99
C ARG A 72 -6.27 -9.23 -12.51
N TYR A 73 -7.33 -8.95 -11.76
CA TYR A 73 -8.70 -9.33 -12.15
C TYR A 73 -9.41 -8.27 -12.96
N ASN A 74 -8.66 -7.28 -13.48
CA ASN A 74 -9.20 -6.21 -14.31
C ASN A 74 -10.29 -5.39 -13.65
N VAL A 75 -10.21 -5.21 -12.36
CA VAL A 75 -11.09 -4.33 -11.63
C VAL A 75 -10.32 -3.09 -11.22
N LEU A 76 -10.77 -1.93 -11.70
CA LEU A 76 -10.39 -0.66 -11.12
C LEU A 76 -11.22 -0.45 -9.86
N ILE A 77 -10.55 -0.13 -8.77
CA ILE A 77 -11.19 0.29 -7.53
C ILE A 77 -10.69 1.69 -7.21
N LEU A 78 -11.61 2.62 -7.00
CA LEU A 78 -11.32 4.00 -6.65
C LEU A 78 -12.01 4.35 -5.33
N TYR A 79 -11.26 4.98 -4.42
CA TYR A 79 -11.74 5.39 -3.11
C TYR A 79 -11.45 6.87 -2.89
N SER A 80 -12.33 7.58 -2.19
CA SER A 80 -11.96 8.81 -1.53
C SER A 80 -11.12 8.50 -0.29
N PHE A 81 -10.16 9.35 0.03
CA PHE A 81 -9.22 9.14 1.13
C PHE A 81 -9.21 10.32 2.11
N ASN A 82 -9.35 10.01 3.39
CA ASN A 82 -9.21 10.99 4.47
C ASN A 82 -7.77 10.97 4.99
N ARG A 83 -7.01 12.02 4.67
CA ARG A 83 -5.60 12.16 5.05
C ARG A 83 -5.37 12.37 6.54
N CYS A 84 -6.40 12.77 7.31
CA CYS A 84 -6.28 12.94 8.75
C CYS A 84 -6.49 11.63 9.51
N GLU A 85 -7.46 10.83 9.05
CA GLU A 85 -7.83 9.59 9.72
C GLU A 85 -7.09 8.38 9.16
N GLY A 86 -6.52 8.48 7.95
CA GLY A 86 -5.96 7.34 7.25
C GLY A 86 -7.03 6.33 6.86
N SER A 87 -8.16 6.79 6.33
CA SER A 87 -9.32 5.95 6.01
C SER A 87 -9.77 6.10 4.56
N LEU A 88 -10.20 4.98 3.97
CA LEU A 88 -10.78 4.91 2.63
C LEU A 88 -12.30 4.94 2.72
N HIS A 89 -12.95 5.62 1.79
CA HIS A 89 -14.41 5.77 1.76
C HIS A 89 -14.95 5.65 0.33
N GLN A 90 -16.26 5.41 0.22
CA GLN A 90 -17.02 5.48 -1.03
C GLN A 90 -16.38 4.71 -2.19
N PRO A 91 -16.23 3.38 -2.09
CA PRO A 91 -15.63 2.60 -3.17
C PRO A 91 -16.46 2.68 -4.45
N LEU A 92 -15.77 2.98 -5.56
CA LEU A 92 -16.30 2.91 -6.91
C LEU A 92 -15.57 1.80 -7.65
N TYR A 93 -16.31 0.99 -8.41
CA TYR A 93 -15.78 -0.18 -9.12
C TYR A 93 -16.04 -0.04 -10.62
N ASP A 94 -15.04 -0.40 -11.44
CA ASP A 94 -15.22 -0.60 -12.87
C ASP A 94 -14.54 -1.91 -13.30
N GLU A 95 -15.33 -2.85 -13.82
CA GLU A 95 -14.82 -4.08 -14.41
C GLU A 95 -14.34 -3.80 -15.83
N VAL A 96 -13.04 -3.93 -16.05
CA VAL A 96 -12.40 -3.68 -17.33
C VAL A 96 -12.43 -4.97 -18.16
N PRO A 97 -13.05 -4.99 -19.35
CA PRO A 97 -13.13 -6.18 -20.17
C PRO A 97 -11.73 -6.71 -20.49
N MET A 98 -11.53 -8.01 -20.37
CA MET A 98 -10.33 -8.68 -20.90
C MET A 98 -10.43 -8.74 -22.42
N ALA A 99 -9.33 -8.45 -23.12
CA ALA A 99 -9.26 -8.79 -24.54
C ALA A 99 -9.38 -10.31 -24.71
N ALA A 100 -10.19 -10.77 -25.66
CA ALA A 100 -10.61 -12.16 -25.79
C ALA A 100 -9.44 -13.17 -25.96
N ASP A 101 -8.27 -12.69 -26.34
CA ASP A 101 -7.06 -13.46 -26.62
C ASP A 101 -5.88 -13.13 -25.70
N SER A 102 -6.05 -12.22 -24.73
CA SER A 102 -4.99 -11.85 -23.81
C SER A 102 -5.09 -12.64 -22.50
N SER A 103 -4.21 -13.61 -22.33
CA SER A 103 -3.99 -14.31 -21.05
C SER A 103 -3.37 -13.42 -19.98
N ILE A 104 -3.02 -12.18 -20.30
CA ILE A 104 -2.33 -11.23 -19.43
C ILE A 104 -3.07 -9.90 -19.47
N SER A 105 -3.90 -9.68 -18.48
CA SER A 105 -4.46 -8.35 -18.23
C SER A 105 -3.79 -7.78 -17.00
N THR A 106 -2.74 -7.03 -17.25
CA THR A 106 -1.99 -6.32 -16.21
C THR A 106 -1.81 -4.89 -16.66
N GLY A 107 -1.64 -4.02 -15.71
CA GLY A 107 -1.47 -2.60 -15.97
C GLY A 107 -1.44 -1.82 -14.67
N GLY A 108 -1.73 -0.54 -14.76
CA GLY A 108 -1.67 0.33 -13.59
C GLY A 108 -2.55 1.56 -13.73
N VAL A 109 -2.42 2.42 -12.73
CA VAL A 109 -3.16 3.67 -12.64
C VAL A 109 -2.25 4.84 -12.35
N ALA A 110 -2.54 6.00 -12.93
CA ALA A 110 -1.90 7.25 -12.59
C ALA A 110 -2.92 8.39 -12.61
N PHE A 111 -2.70 9.37 -11.74
CA PHE A 111 -3.53 10.58 -11.72
C PHE A 111 -2.85 11.73 -12.48
N SER A 112 -3.65 12.63 -13.05
CA SER A 112 -3.16 13.88 -13.58
C SER A 112 -2.56 14.77 -12.49
N PRO A 113 -1.62 15.68 -12.82
CA PRO A 113 -1.01 16.59 -11.84
C PRO A 113 -2.01 17.40 -11.02
N ASN A 114 -3.15 17.79 -11.63
CA ASN A 114 -4.22 18.54 -10.97
C ASN A 114 -5.23 17.66 -10.22
N SER A 115 -4.98 16.34 -10.11
CA SER A 115 -5.82 15.35 -9.43
C SER A 115 -7.25 15.20 -10.00
N ARG A 116 -7.53 15.78 -11.17
CA ARG A 116 -8.85 15.69 -11.78
C ARG A 116 -9.07 14.42 -12.57
N LEU A 117 -8.05 13.98 -13.31
CA LEU A 117 -8.18 12.87 -14.24
C LEU A 117 -7.43 11.66 -13.73
N LEU A 118 -8.07 10.49 -13.79
CA LEU A 118 -7.47 9.19 -13.53
C LEU A 118 -7.24 8.48 -14.86
N TYR A 119 -6.05 7.97 -15.08
CA TYR A 119 -5.69 7.15 -16.22
C TYR A 119 -5.56 5.69 -15.77
N LEU A 120 -6.35 4.84 -16.40
CA LEU A 120 -6.24 3.40 -16.31
C LEU A 120 -5.50 2.89 -17.53
N VAL A 121 -4.35 2.30 -17.29
CA VAL A 121 -3.47 1.76 -18.32
C VAL A 121 -3.56 0.24 -18.30
N THR A 122 -4.01 -0.36 -19.39
CA THR A 122 -3.94 -1.80 -19.66
C THR A 122 -2.83 -2.07 -20.65
N ASN A 123 -2.58 -3.34 -21.02
CA ASN A 123 -1.57 -3.63 -22.03
C ASN A 123 -1.91 -3.08 -23.42
N LEU A 124 -3.19 -2.96 -23.74
CA LEU A 124 -3.65 -2.65 -25.10
C LEU A 124 -4.27 -1.26 -25.25
N TRP A 125 -4.67 -0.62 -24.14
CA TRP A 125 -5.34 0.67 -24.19
C TRP A 125 -5.20 1.48 -22.91
N ILE A 126 -5.51 2.76 -23.02
CA ILE A 126 -5.53 3.73 -21.93
C ILE A 126 -6.93 4.34 -21.89
N ASP A 127 -7.59 4.20 -20.74
CA ASP A 127 -8.86 4.85 -20.44
C ASP A 127 -8.66 5.99 -19.43
N GLN A 128 -9.42 7.07 -19.59
CA GLN A 128 -9.39 8.25 -18.75
C GLN A 128 -10.75 8.42 -18.05
N TYR A 129 -10.74 8.79 -16.76
CA TYR A 129 -11.92 9.08 -15.95
C TYR A 129 -11.82 10.51 -15.42
N ASP A 130 -12.92 11.26 -15.39
CA ASP A 130 -13.01 12.60 -14.82
C ASP A 130 -13.55 12.52 -13.38
N LEU A 131 -12.69 12.72 -12.38
CA LEU A 131 -13.05 12.64 -10.97
C LEU A 131 -13.94 13.80 -10.50
N TRP A 132 -14.14 14.81 -11.35
CA TRP A 132 -15.06 15.91 -11.09
C TRP A 132 -16.43 15.70 -11.76
N ALA A 133 -16.61 14.60 -12.48
CA ALA A 133 -17.90 14.26 -13.05
C ALA A 133 -18.87 13.80 -11.95
N GLU A 134 -20.17 14.05 -12.15
CA GLU A 134 -21.23 13.52 -11.28
C GLU A 134 -21.24 11.98 -11.28
N ASP A 135 -21.07 11.37 -12.45
CA ASP A 135 -20.83 9.94 -12.65
C ASP A 135 -19.38 9.71 -13.11
N ILE A 136 -18.50 9.42 -12.15
CA ILE A 136 -17.07 9.20 -12.41
C ILE A 136 -16.87 8.00 -13.33
N ILE A 137 -17.54 6.88 -13.06
CA ILE A 137 -17.39 5.65 -13.86
C ILE A 137 -17.96 5.84 -15.26
N GLY A 138 -19.12 6.48 -15.38
CA GLY A 138 -19.73 6.80 -16.67
C GLY A 138 -18.95 7.84 -17.48
N SER A 139 -18.04 8.60 -16.87
CA SER A 139 -17.17 9.54 -17.57
C SER A 139 -16.03 8.89 -18.35
N LYS A 140 -15.87 7.56 -18.25
CA LYS A 140 -14.82 6.77 -18.89
C LYS A 140 -14.73 7.05 -20.38
N GLN A 141 -13.52 7.41 -20.82
CA GLN A 141 -13.20 7.66 -22.21
C GLN A 141 -11.90 7.01 -22.62
N ARG A 142 -11.88 6.23 -23.71
CA ARG A 142 -10.64 5.71 -24.30
C ARG A 142 -9.84 6.84 -24.94
N VAL A 143 -8.57 7.00 -24.53
CA VAL A 143 -7.66 8.03 -25.03
C VAL A 143 -6.52 7.49 -25.88
N ALA A 144 -6.22 6.21 -25.77
CA ALA A 144 -5.26 5.55 -26.67
C ALA A 144 -5.55 4.05 -26.78
N THR A 145 -5.18 3.50 -27.93
CA THR A 145 -5.07 2.06 -28.17
C THR A 145 -3.66 1.79 -28.68
N TRP A 146 -3.07 0.67 -28.27
CA TRP A 146 -1.77 0.25 -28.77
C TRP A 146 -1.77 0.16 -30.30
N ASP A 147 -0.77 0.75 -30.91
CA ASP A 147 -0.69 0.94 -32.37
C ASP A 147 -0.12 -0.26 -33.15
N GLY A 148 0.22 -1.35 -32.44
CA GLY A 148 0.77 -2.56 -33.05
C GLY A 148 2.29 -2.50 -33.28
N THR A 149 3.00 -1.48 -32.83
CA THR A 149 4.44 -1.33 -33.07
C THR A 149 5.25 -2.46 -32.43
N LEU A 150 6.16 -3.03 -33.20
CA LEU A 150 7.09 -4.08 -32.80
C LEU A 150 8.54 -3.58 -32.93
N ILE A 151 9.38 -3.88 -31.93
CA ILE A 151 10.82 -3.51 -31.93
C ILE A 151 11.66 -4.64 -32.52
N PRO A 152 12.36 -4.43 -33.67
CA PRO A 152 13.25 -5.41 -34.27
C PRO A 152 14.53 -5.62 -33.44
N PRO A 153 15.31 -6.71 -33.65
CA PRO A 153 15.05 -7.78 -34.64
C PRO A 153 14.08 -8.87 -34.16
N ALA A 154 13.76 -8.93 -32.85
CA ALA A 154 12.94 -9.98 -32.26
C ALA A 154 11.43 -9.69 -32.34
N ASN A 155 11.03 -8.59 -32.99
CA ASN A 155 9.63 -8.14 -33.08
C ASN A 155 8.94 -8.05 -31.71
N VAL A 156 9.60 -7.42 -30.75
CA VAL A 156 9.09 -7.27 -29.38
C VAL A 156 7.95 -6.26 -29.36
N GLY A 157 6.78 -6.67 -28.90
CA GLY A 157 5.61 -5.78 -28.75
C GLY A 157 5.83 -4.68 -27.72
N THR A 158 5.38 -3.48 -28.05
CA THR A 158 5.52 -2.28 -27.24
C THR A 158 4.27 -2.02 -26.39
N PHE A 159 3.68 -3.07 -25.82
CA PHE A 159 2.48 -2.98 -25.00
C PHE A 159 2.65 -2.06 -23.82
N PHE A 160 1.62 -1.30 -23.46
CA PHE A 160 1.61 -0.46 -22.26
C PHE A 160 1.70 -1.29 -20.98
N TYR A 161 2.23 -0.68 -19.91
CA TYR A 161 2.30 -1.32 -18.61
C TYR A 161 2.07 -0.30 -17.48
N LEU A 162 2.93 -0.25 -16.46
CA LEU A 162 2.72 0.60 -15.30
C LEU A 162 2.99 2.08 -15.60
N PRO A 163 2.04 2.98 -15.32
CA PRO A 163 2.21 4.42 -15.45
C PRO A 163 2.80 5.05 -14.18
N GLN A 164 3.53 6.15 -14.34
CA GLN A 164 4.04 6.97 -13.25
C GLN A 164 4.00 8.46 -13.64
N LEU A 165 3.43 9.29 -12.76
CA LEU A 165 3.50 10.73 -12.88
C LEU A 165 4.94 11.21 -12.63
N GLY A 166 5.51 11.88 -13.61
CA GLY A 166 6.85 12.47 -13.54
C GLY A 166 6.86 13.84 -12.84
N PRO A 167 8.04 14.28 -12.40
CA PRO A 167 8.19 15.59 -11.75
C PRO A 167 7.95 16.79 -12.67
N ASP A 168 7.98 16.58 -13.98
CA ASP A 168 7.67 17.54 -15.05
C ASP A 168 6.18 17.63 -15.38
N GLY A 169 5.34 16.85 -14.68
CA GLY A 169 3.89 16.85 -14.85
C GLY A 169 3.38 15.98 -16.00
N LYS A 170 4.24 15.22 -16.67
CA LYS A 170 3.84 14.21 -17.66
C LYS A 170 3.66 12.84 -16.99
N ILE A 171 2.88 11.97 -17.63
CA ILE A 171 2.78 10.57 -17.18
C ILE A 171 3.61 9.70 -18.10
N TYR A 172 4.58 9.01 -17.54
CA TYR A 172 5.43 8.04 -18.23
C TYR A 172 4.88 6.65 -18.02
N ILE A 173 4.85 5.85 -19.09
CA ILE A 173 4.27 4.52 -19.07
C ILE A 173 5.36 3.53 -19.54
N GLY A 174 5.67 2.56 -18.72
CA GLY A 174 6.56 1.45 -19.07
C GLY A 174 5.93 0.54 -20.11
N ALA A 175 6.73 -0.37 -20.64
CA ALA A 175 6.24 -1.47 -21.46
C ALA A 175 6.39 -2.80 -20.72
N ILE A 176 5.46 -3.73 -20.93
CA ILE A 176 5.55 -5.07 -20.32
C ILE A 176 6.78 -5.84 -20.80
N ASN A 177 7.27 -5.50 -21.97
CA ASN A 177 8.48 -6.05 -22.56
C ASN A 177 9.68 -5.13 -22.34
N THR A 178 10.87 -5.69 -22.37
CA THR A 178 12.12 -4.94 -22.22
C THR A 178 12.44 -4.18 -23.52
N ILE A 179 12.09 -2.89 -23.59
CA ILE A 179 12.31 -2.01 -24.74
C ILE A 179 13.06 -0.73 -24.35
N PRO A 180 13.72 -0.04 -25.31
CA PRO A 180 14.47 1.20 -25.00
C PRO A 180 13.61 2.47 -25.12
N TYR A 181 12.34 2.40 -24.78
CA TYR A 181 11.40 3.53 -24.86
C TYR A 181 10.42 3.49 -23.71
N LEU A 182 9.88 4.67 -23.34
CA LEU A 182 8.65 4.82 -22.58
C LEU A 182 7.59 5.47 -23.47
N HIS A 183 6.32 5.14 -23.19
CA HIS A 183 5.20 5.92 -23.72
C HIS A 183 4.97 7.12 -22.78
N VAL A 184 4.37 8.19 -23.29
CA VAL A 184 4.18 9.42 -22.54
C VAL A 184 2.77 9.97 -22.78
N ILE A 185 2.09 10.39 -21.70
CA ILE A 185 0.95 11.28 -21.78
C ILE A 185 1.50 12.69 -21.56
N GLU A 186 1.51 13.48 -22.63
CA GLU A 186 2.19 14.79 -22.66
C GLU A 186 1.41 15.88 -21.91
N GLN A 187 0.08 15.84 -21.95
CA GLN A 187 -0.83 16.83 -21.39
C GLN A 187 -1.85 16.16 -20.47
N PRO A 188 -1.44 15.53 -19.34
CA PRO A 188 -2.35 14.69 -18.57
C PRO A 188 -3.46 15.46 -17.83
N ASN A 189 -3.47 16.79 -17.83
CA ASN A 189 -4.57 17.59 -17.30
C ASN A 189 -5.69 17.80 -18.32
N GLU A 190 -5.47 17.44 -19.62
CA GLU A 190 -6.44 17.63 -20.68
C GLU A 190 -7.34 16.41 -20.85
N ARG A 191 -8.61 16.66 -21.22
CA ARG A 191 -9.61 15.61 -21.40
C ARG A 191 -9.54 14.98 -22.79
N GLY A 192 -9.83 13.69 -22.83
CA GLY A 192 -9.92 12.94 -24.08
C GLY A 192 -8.59 12.94 -24.83
N TYR A 193 -8.64 12.95 -26.15
CA TYR A 193 -7.44 12.91 -27.00
C TYR A 193 -6.51 14.13 -26.85
N ALA A 194 -6.99 15.23 -26.29
CA ALA A 194 -6.16 16.40 -26.01
C ALA A 194 -5.08 16.12 -24.94
N CYS A 195 -5.21 15.03 -24.15
CA CYS A 195 -4.14 14.58 -23.24
C CYS A 195 -2.87 14.15 -23.98
N HIS A 196 -2.94 13.92 -25.30
CA HIS A 196 -1.84 13.62 -26.21
C HIS A 196 -0.97 12.46 -25.74
N VAL A 197 -1.46 11.24 -25.97
CA VAL A 197 -0.68 10.01 -25.71
C VAL A 197 0.32 9.80 -26.85
N ASN A 198 1.60 9.91 -26.55
CA ASN A 198 2.72 9.70 -27.45
C ASN A 198 3.33 8.33 -27.21
N GLN A 199 3.02 7.38 -28.09
CA GLN A 199 3.57 6.03 -28.00
C GLN A 199 5.04 6.04 -28.38
N LEU A 200 5.90 5.43 -27.53
CA LEU A 200 7.37 5.46 -27.66
C LEU A 200 7.98 6.88 -27.64
N GLY A 201 7.28 7.85 -27.05
CA GLY A 201 7.63 9.25 -27.07
C GLY A 201 8.91 9.62 -26.30
N PHE A 202 9.43 8.71 -25.45
CA PHE A 202 10.63 8.96 -24.67
C PHE A 202 11.67 7.87 -24.87
N PRO A 203 12.74 8.14 -25.67
CA PRO A 203 13.83 7.18 -25.87
C PRO A 203 14.71 7.09 -24.62
N LEU A 204 15.11 5.87 -24.26
CA LEU A 204 16.00 5.57 -23.15
C LEU A 204 17.41 5.22 -23.67
N PRO A 205 18.46 5.52 -22.91
CA PRO A 205 19.84 5.18 -23.27
C PRO A 205 20.10 3.67 -23.24
N SER A 206 19.25 2.91 -22.58
CA SER A 206 19.29 1.45 -22.49
C SER A 206 17.89 0.88 -22.44
N ARG A 207 17.77 -0.44 -22.60
CA ARG A 207 16.48 -1.13 -22.45
C ARG A 207 16.04 -1.04 -21.00
N ASN A 208 14.79 -0.69 -20.79
CA ASN A 208 14.10 -0.73 -19.50
C ASN A 208 13.39 -2.08 -19.32
N GLY A 209 13.45 -2.60 -18.10
CA GLY A 209 12.61 -3.71 -17.70
C GLY A 209 11.17 -3.26 -17.42
N LEU A 210 10.43 -4.06 -16.68
CA LEU A 210 8.99 -3.87 -16.45
C LEU A 210 8.63 -2.60 -15.66
N LEU A 211 9.54 -2.05 -14.87
CA LEU A 211 9.20 -1.06 -13.83
C LEU A 211 9.83 0.29 -14.09
N ILE A 212 9.05 1.34 -13.83
CA ILE A 212 9.53 2.69 -13.62
C ILE A 212 9.62 2.90 -12.09
N PRO A 213 10.61 3.65 -11.57
CA PRO A 213 10.68 3.95 -10.14
C PRO A 213 9.38 4.56 -9.64
N TYR A 214 8.82 3.97 -8.59
CA TYR A 214 7.61 4.43 -7.95
C TYR A 214 7.97 5.23 -6.69
N PHE A 215 7.33 6.39 -6.52
CA PHE A 215 7.56 7.26 -5.36
C PHE A 215 6.29 8.05 -5.02
N PRO A 216 6.07 8.36 -3.72
CA PRO A 216 4.94 9.17 -3.30
C PRO A 216 5.15 10.65 -3.62
N ASN A 217 4.09 11.44 -3.55
CA ASN A 217 4.19 12.89 -3.72
C ASN A 217 4.83 13.56 -2.49
N TYR A 218 6.14 13.74 -2.51
CA TYR A 218 6.89 14.42 -1.45
C TYR A 218 6.56 15.92 -1.30
N ARG A 219 5.93 16.52 -2.31
CA ARG A 219 5.58 17.96 -2.33
C ARG A 219 4.20 18.23 -1.75
N LEU A 220 3.43 17.17 -1.43
CA LEU A 220 2.10 17.33 -0.83
C LEU A 220 2.23 17.94 0.57
N GLY A 221 1.64 19.12 0.75
CA GLY A 221 1.67 19.87 2.01
C GLY A 221 0.58 19.43 2.99
N ALA A 222 0.50 20.17 4.11
CA ALA A 222 -0.59 20.08 5.05
C ALA A 222 -1.93 20.47 4.40
N LEU A 223 -3.01 19.94 4.92
CA LEU A 223 -4.33 20.55 4.74
C LEU A 223 -4.33 21.94 5.37
N GLY A 224 -5.14 22.86 4.88
CA GLY A 224 -5.17 24.25 5.36
C GLY A 224 -5.30 24.37 6.89
N PRO A 225 -5.24 25.59 7.45
CA PRO A 225 -5.31 25.81 8.90
C PRO A 225 -6.50 25.08 9.54
N GLY A 226 -6.24 24.25 10.54
CA GLY A 226 -7.24 23.38 11.16
C GLY A 226 -7.61 22.12 10.38
N GLY A 227 -6.87 21.80 9.31
CA GLY A 227 -7.23 20.67 8.41
C GLY A 227 -7.43 19.32 9.07
N CYS A 228 -6.67 19.01 10.12
CA CYS A 228 -6.87 17.80 10.93
C CYS A 228 -7.38 18.10 12.35
N ASP A 229 -7.45 19.37 12.77
CA ASP A 229 -7.88 19.76 14.12
C ASP A 229 -9.41 19.91 14.25
N SER A 230 -10.11 19.91 13.14
CA SER A 230 -11.58 20.10 13.07
C SER A 230 -12.36 18.78 13.10
N LEU A 231 -11.77 17.69 13.57
CA LEU A 231 -12.55 16.51 13.87
C LEU A 231 -13.47 16.82 15.06
N PRO A 232 -14.80 16.67 14.95
CA PRO A 232 -15.66 16.74 16.10
C PRO A 232 -15.08 15.73 17.12
N THR A 233 -14.79 16.20 18.32
CA THR A 233 -14.54 15.35 19.48
C THR A 233 -15.80 14.52 19.76
N SER A 234 -16.11 13.58 18.88
CA SER A 234 -17.05 12.55 19.17
C SER A 234 -16.33 11.56 20.08
N THR A 235 -16.52 11.72 21.37
CA THR A 235 -16.30 10.73 22.41
C THR A 235 -17.19 9.50 22.18
N ARG A 236 -16.98 8.83 21.05
CA ARG A 236 -17.28 7.44 20.87
C ARG A 236 -15.95 6.75 20.59
N GLN A 237 -15.25 6.42 21.67
CA GLN A 237 -14.38 5.27 21.65
C GLN A 237 -15.26 4.07 21.23
N ALA A 238 -15.27 3.78 19.93
CA ALA A 238 -15.43 2.39 19.52
C ALA A 238 -14.32 1.64 20.28
N PRO A 239 -14.59 0.50 20.89
CA PRO A 239 -13.52 -0.29 21.46
C PRO A 239 -12.56 -0.58 20.31
N LEU A 240 -11.37 0.04 20.35
CA LEU A 240 -10.23 -0.38 19.60
C LEU A 240 -10.06 -1.87 19.92
N LEU A 241 -10.33 -2.74 18.96
CA LEU A 241 -9.71 -4.05 18.96
C LEU A 241 -8.21 -3.74 18.77
N VAL A 242 -7.56 -3.38 19.85
CA VAL A 242 -6.11 -3.33 19.94
C VAL A 242 -5.72 -4.78 19.77
N GLU A 243 -5.28 -5.18 18.57
CA GLU A 243 -4.48 -6.38 18.47
C GLU A 243 -3.29 -6.11 19.39
N GLU A 244 -3.26 -6.79 20.52
CA GLU A 244 -2.20 -6.67 21.50
C GLU A 244 -0.92 -7.24 20.87
N THR A 245 -0.20 -6.38 20.15
CA THR A 245 1.04 -6.73 19.46
C THR A 245 2.21 -6.67 20.43
N MET A 246 3.19 -7.54 20.21
CA MET A 246 4.44 -7.57 20.98
C MET A 246 5.61 -7.53 20.01
N ILE A 247 6.51 -6.58 20.22
CA ILE A 247 7.72 -6.39 19.41
C ILE A 247 8.94 -6.69 20.25
N LEU A 248 9.86 -7.48 19.72
CA LEU A 248 11.13 -7.87 20.36
C LEU A 248 12.29 -7.15 19.66
N PHE A 249 13.12 -6.42 20.43
CA PHE A 249 14.29 -5.74 19.87
C PHE A 249 15.48 -5.73 20.85
N PRO A 250 16.72 -5.98 20.36
CA PRO A 250 17.07 -6.44 19.02
C PRO A 250 16.61 -7.88 18.76
N ASN A 251 16.31 -8.20 17.50
CA ASN A 251 16.02 -9.55 17.06
C ASN A 251 16.63 -9.77 15.66
N PRO A 252 17.67 -10.59 15.50
CA PRO A 252 18.29 -11.49 16.50
C PRO A 252 18.92 -10.77 17.71
N ALA A 253 18.91 -11.45 18.85
CA ALA A 253 19.50 -10.99 20.12
C ALA A 253 20.71 -11.84 20.54
N ASN A 254 21.61 -11.31 21.39
CA ASN A 254 22.75 -12.06 21.90
C ASN A 254 22.81 -12.20 23.43
N GLU A 255 22.33 -11.24 24.20
CA GLU A 255 22.36 -11.31 25.69
C GLU A 255 21.02 -10.91 26.30
N ARG A 256 20.36 -9.93 25.72
CA ARG A 256 19.10 -9.39 26.22
C ARG A 256 18.25 -8.88 25.06
N VAL A 257 16.94 -8.89 25.27
CA VAL A 257 15.96 -8.34 24.32
C VAL A 257 14.97 -7.46 25.10
N GLN A 258 14.61 -6.34 24.53
CA GLN A 258 13.53 -5.50 25.05
C GLN A 258 12.21 -5.91 24.40
N VAL A 259 11.15 -5.86 25.18
CA VAL A 259 9.79 -6.21 24.76
C VAL A 259 8.96 -4.95 24.78
N HIS A 260 8.46 -4.56 23.61
CA HIS A 260 7.53 -3.43 23.48
C HIS A 260 6.12 -3.98 23.24
N PHE A 261 5.18 -3.51 24.00
CA PHE A 261 3.77 -3.92 23.92
C PHE A 261 2.95 -2.84 23.23
N GLY A 262 2.19 -3.20 22.20
CA GLY A 262 1.25 -2.31 21.50
C GLY A 262 -0.08 -2.13 22.23
N GLY A 263 -0.25 -2.69 23.44
CA GLY A 263 -1.46 -2.62 24.26
C GLY A 263 -1.19 -2.18 25.69
N ILE A 264 -2.27 -2.04 26.47
CA ILE A 264 -2.16 -1.64 27.89
C ILE A 264 -1.79 -2.86 28.74
N MET A 265 -0.59 -2.86 29.32
CA MET A 265 -0.13 -3.86 30.27
C MET A 265 -0.92 -3.83 31.57
N GLN A 266 -1.29 -5.00 32.09
CA GLN A 266 -1.90 -5.16 33.41
C GLN A 266 -0.89 -5.73 34.42
N ALA A 267 -1.14 -5.48 35.70
CA ALA A 267 -0.22 -5.87 36.76
C ALA A 267 0.07 -7.38 36.83
N ASN A 268 -0.84 -8.21 36.34
CA ASN A 268 -0.76 -9.67 36.37
C ASN A 268 -0.34 -10.28 35.04
N ASP A 269 0.02 -9.47 34.04
CA ASP A 269 0.49 -9.97 32.76
C ASP A 269 1.87 -10.61 32.90
N VAL A 270 2.11 -11.70 32.16
CA VAL A 270 3.36 -12.44 32.18
C VAL A 270 3.90 -12.69 30.77
N LEU A 271 5.22 -12.69 30.67
CA LEU A 271 5.95 -13.14 29.49
C LEU A 271 6.43 -14.56 29.68
N VAL A 272 6.28 -15.38 28.65
CA VAL A 272 6.68 -16.78 28.62
C VAL A 272 7.55 -17.04 27.40
N ILE A 273 8.71 -17.67 27.56
CA ILE A 273 9.55 -18.13 26.46
C ILE A 273 9.39 -19.64 26.33
N ARG A 274 9.08 -20.11 25.10
CA ARG A 274 8.97 -21.54 24.77
C ARG A 274 9.92 -21.93 23.65
N ASP A 275 10.38 -23.18 23.69
CA ASP A 275 11.04 -23.78 22.53
C ASP A 275 10.00 -24.12 21.44
N LEU A 276 10.48 -24.45 20.24
CA LEU A 276 9.62 -24.80 19.09
C LEU A 276 8.82 -26.10 19.29
N ARG A 277 9.07 -26.84 20.40
CA ARG A 277 8.28 -28.00 20.82
C ARG A 277 7.19 -27.63 21.82
N GLY A 278 7.05 -26.32 22.14
CA GLY A 278 6.07 -25.82 23.10
C GLY A 278 6.45 -25.91 24.56
N ARG A 279 7.68 -26.40 24.90
CA ARG A 279 8.14 -26.49 26.27
C ARG A 279 8.51 -25.12 26.81
N GLU A 280 7.96 -24.74 27.96
CA GLU A 280 8.30 -23.51 28.66
C GLU A 280 9.73 -23.57 29.21
N LEU A 281 10.51 -22.53 28.85
CA LEU A 281 11.90 -22.39 29.29
C LEU A 281 12.08 -21.28 30.32
N TRP A 282 11.28 -20.22 30.22
CA TRP A 282 11.36 -19.05 31.06
C TRP A 282 10.02 -18.38 31.22
N ARG A 283 9.81 -17.75 32.40
CA ARG A 283 8.62 -16.94 32.72
C ARG A 283 9.00 -15.77 33.60
N GLN A 284 8.47 -14.58 33.27
CA GLN A 284 8.61 -13.40 34.11
C GLN A 284 7.38 -12.50 34.04
N ALA A 285 7.24 -11.53 34.96
CA ALA A 285 6.19 -10.53 34.88
C ALA A 285 6.41 -9.58 33.70
N ALA A 286 5.34 -9.24 32.94
CA ALA A 286 5.43 -8.46 31.72
C ALA A 286 5.92 -7.02 31.97
N HIS A 287 5.72 -6.46 33.18
CA HIS A 287 6.25 -5.14 33.51
C HIS A 287 7.79 -5.06 33.50
N GLN A 288 8.48 -6.19 33.58
CA GLN A 288 9.92 -6.30 33.34
C GLN A 288 10.16 -6.44 31.83
N GLN A 289 10.15 -5.36 31.13
CA GLN A 289 10.21 -5.30 29.66
C GLN A 289 11.54 -5.77 29.05
N THR A 290 12.50 -6.23 29.88
CA THR A 290 13.78 -6.76 29.41
C THR A 290 13.87 -8.26 29.73
N LEU A 291 14.07 -9.08 28.69
CA LEU A 291 14.36 -10.49 28.81
C LEU A 291 15.88 -10.70 28.83
N HIS A 292 16.39 -11.39 29.82
CA HIS A 292 17.79 -11.79 29.94
C HIS A 292 17.97 -13.22 29.42
N LEU A 293 18.80 -13.39 28.39
CA LEU A 293 18.94 -14.65 27.65
C LEU A 293 20.10 -15.54 28.14
N GLU A 294 20.81 -15.10 29.20
CA GLU A 294 22.03 -15.78 29.69
C GLU A 294 21.84 -17.27 30.04
N LYS A 295 20.61 -17.64 30.41
CA LYS A 295 20.28 -19.04 30.80
C LYS A 295 19.57 -19.80 29.68
N ILE A 296 19.41 -19.22 28.52
CA ILE A 296 18.73 -19.83 27.35
C ILE A 296 19.81 -20.19 26.32
N PRO A 297 19.86 -21.39 25.77
CA PRO A 297 20.76 -21.72 24.68
C PRO A 297 20.49 -20.90 23.43
N PRO A 298 21.49 -20.68 22.54
CA PRO A 298 21.24 -20.11 21.23
C PRO A 298 20.22 -20.93 20.43
N GLY A 299 19.30 -20.25 19.73
CA GLY A 299 18.23 -20.90 18.96
C GLY A 299 17.06 -19.98 18.67
N THR A 300 15.99 -20.53 18.09
CA THR A 300 14.74 -19.82 17.81
C THR A 300 13.69 -20.20 18.85
N TYR A 301 13.03 -19.21 19.39
CA TYR A 301 12.07 -19.35 20.47
C TYR A 301 10.78 -18.60 20.18
N LEU A 302 9.68 -19.06 20.77
CA LEU A 302 8.41 -18.34 20.81
C LEU A 302 8.31 -17.59 22.13
N VAL A 303 8.12 -16.26 22.05
CA VAL A 303 7.82 -15.42 23.20
C VAL A 303 6.33 -15.10 23.17
N GLU A 304 5.66 -15.36 24.27
CA GLU A 304 4.22 -15.18 24.43
C GLU A 304 3.93 -14.21 25.55
N TRP A 305 2.96 -13.34 25.33
CA TRP A 305 2.41 -12.45 26.34
C TRP A 305 1.06 -12.99 26.80
N TRP A 306 0.94 -13.28 28.10
CA TRP A 306 -0.23 -13.91 28.71
C TRP A 306 -0.87 -12.96 29.72
N ARG A 307 -2.18 -12.85 29.66
CA ARG A 307 -3.01 -12.14 30.65
C ARG A 307 -3.78 -13.16 31.49
N LYS A 308 -3.73 -12.99 32.81
CA LYS A 308 -4.50 -13.80 33.73
C LYS A 308 -5.91 -13.18 33.85
N MET A 309 -6.82 -13.66 33.02
CA MET A 309 -8.28 -13.48 33.19
C MET A 309 -8.85 -14.72 33.91
N GLU A 310 -10.17 -14.86 34.03
CA GLU A 310 -10.81 -16.08 34.57
C GLU A 310 -10.40 -17.36 33.81
N SER A 311 -9.95 -17.21 32.56
CA SER A 311 -9.18 -18.21 31.80
C SER A 311 -7.88 -17.56 31.32
N CYS A 312 -6.71 -18.24 31.52
CA CYS A 312 -5.43 -17.74 30.99
C CYS A 312 -5.47 -17.72 29.45
N THR A 313 -5.35 -16.53 28.86
CA THR A 313 -5.38 -16.35 27.40
C THR A 313 -4.05 -15.73 26.95
N SER A 314 -3.43 -16.30 25.91
CA SER A 314 -2.32 -15.65 25.20
C SER A 314 -2.87 -14.46 24.45
N ILE A 315 -2.26 -13.28 24.64
CA ILE A 315 -2.69 -12.03 24.06
C ILE A 315 -1.74 -11.49 23.00
N GLY A 316 -0.51 -12.05 22.92
CA GLY A 316 0.44 -11.70 21.88
C GLY A 316 1.54 -12.74 21.77
N GLN A 317 2.06 -12.91 20.55
CA GLN A 317 3.14 -13.85 20.26
C GLN A 317 4.15 -13.21 19.32
N SER A 318 5.45 -13.53 19.52
CA SER A 318 6.53 -13.13 18.62
C SER A 318 7.66 -14.15 18.63
N TYR A 319 8.35 -14.31 17.50
CA TYR A 319 9.53 -15.17 17.43
C TYR A 319 10.78 -14.40 17.82
N LEU A 320 11.61 -15.03 18.64
CA LEU A 320 12.91 -14.54 19.07
C LEU A 320 14.00 -15.43 18.50
N GLU A 321 14.95 -14.85 17.80
CA GLU A 321 16.17 -15.51 17.38
C GLU A 321 17.32 -15.09 18.30
N PHE A 322 17.91 -16.09 18.99
CA PHE A 322 19.02 -15.89 19.90
C PHE A 322 20.31 -16.43 19.30
N THR A 323 21.26 -15.55 19.09
CA THR A 323 22.61 -15.86 18.58
C THR A 323 23.64 -15.49 19.64
N LYS A 324 24.65 -16.35 19.82
CA LYS A 324 25.81 -16.04 20.66
C LYS A 324 26.97 -15.58 19.83
#